data_0dbeda9b5fa7b4866ea02b31a609641a
#
_entry.id   0dbeda9b5fa7b4866ea02b31a609641a
#
_cell.length_a   1.000
_cell.length_b   1.000
_cell.length_c   1.000
_cell.angle_alpha   90.00
_cell.angle_beta   90.00
_cell.angle_gamma   90.00
#
_symmetry.space_group_name_H-M   'P 1'
#
loop_
_entity.id
_entity.type
_entity.pdbx_description
1 polymer ?
#
loop_
_entity_poly.entity_id
_entity_poly.type
_entity_poly.pdbx_seq_one_letter_code
_entity_poly.pdbx_strand_id
1 'polypeptide(L)'
;MQKSHPGGACSLSRCAQKIVTRRPGKGGGRMTWVTGSVDPGHENTAAAIAVRVRSGALAPVDAVSDALNRIAERDPVLNAFVSVRADEALAEATALATRADLAKLPLAGVPVAVKDKVALVGAPLRDGSAATSVEPSATDHPVVARLRAAGAVPVGLTAVSELCVWGTTDSPGFVTRNPWNPGLSAGGSSGGAAAAVAAGMVPISHGTDCLGSIRIPAAACGLVGLKPGRGLVPAEIGANSMHSMAENGPLTTTVADAALMLSVLAGRPELAEIGDPGRARIAVVLGHPNPMVRTDTHCARGVEETARILDAAGHLTTAAKGTQVYSATSVPDLVRWFAGVAADAETLDRAMLQPRTRRHAAVGRAVNRVGLVRPGPVVRVERRLRALAEHVDVVVTPALAHPPPAAVEWSRRSWLANAIACMRFAPYNSLWNV
;
A
#
# COMPACT_ATOMS: atom_id res chain seq x y z
N MET A 1 -53.74 -12.94 -3.44
CA MET A 1 -53.23 -11.60 -3.80
C MET A 1 -51.91 -11.37 -3.09
N GLN A 2 -50.83 -11.75 -3.76
CA GLN A 2 -49.44 -11.54 -3.31
C GLN A 2 -48.99 -10.14 -3.72
N LYS A 3 -48.59 -9.32 -2.77
CA LYS A 3 -47.89 -8.06 -3.04
C LYS A 3 -46.39 -8.31 -2.93
N SER A 4 -45.74 -8.30 -4.08
CA SER A 4 -44.27 -8.26 -4.24
C SER A 4 -43.70 -6.89 -3.79
N HIS A 5 -42.78 -6.91 -2.87
CA HIS A 5 -41.92 -5.75 -2.60
C HIS A 5 -40.66 -5.79 -3.51
N PRO A 6 -40.30 -4.70 -4.18
CA PRO A 6 -39.04 -4.65 -4.91
C PRO A 6 -37.92 -4.33 -3.91
N GLY A 7 -36.97 -5.26 -3.80
CA GLY A 7 -35.69 -5.03 -3.09
C GLY A 7 -34.86 -3.99 -3.82
N GLY A 8 -34.77 -2.80 -3.24
CA GLY A 8 -33.81 -1.77 -3.67
C GLY A 8 -32.40 -2.16 -3.25
N ALA A 9 -31.59 -2.62 -4.18
CA ALA A 9 -30.15 -2.71 -4.02
C ALA A 9 -29.60 -1.29 -3.79
N CYS A 10 -29.14 -1.02 -2.56
CA CYS A 10 -28.46 0.23 -2.22
C CYS A 10 -27.10 0.23 -2.93
N SER A 11 -27.01 0.95 -4.05
CA SER A 11 -25.76 1.10 -4.78
C SER A 11 -24.81 2.00 -3.99
N LEU A 12 -23.73 1.42 -3.46
CA LEU A 12 -22.57 2.10 -2.86
C LEU A 12 -21.77 2.99 -3.86
N SER A 13 -22.36 3.30 -5.03
CA SER A 13 -21.69 3.96 -6.16
C SER A 13 -21.74 5.48 -6.16
N ARG A 14 -22.12 6.16 -5.08
CA ARG A 14 -22.22 7.64 -5.08
C ARG A 14 -21.31 8.35 -4.05
N CYS A 15 -20.07 7.90 -3.88
CA CYS A 15 -19.00 8.83 -3.51
C CYS A 15 -18.23 9.19 -4.79
N ALA A 16 -18.77 10.10 -5.57
CA ALA A 16 -18.07 10.67 -6.73
C ALA A 16 -16.83 11.41 -6.23
N GLN A 17 -15.68 10.76 -6.32
CA GLN A 17 -14.38 11.32 -6.01
C GLN A 17 -13.90 12.12 -7.24
N LYS A 18 -13.46 13.36 -7.04
CA LYS A 18 -13.10 14.29 -8.10
C LYS A 18 -11.58 14.32 -8.27
N ILE A 19 -11.07 13.97 -9.45
CA ILE A 19 -9.64 14.14 -9.80
C ILE A 19 -9.40 15.55 -10.33
N VAL A 20 -8.22 16.08 -9.97
CA VAL A 20 -7.75 17.40 -10.39
C VAL A 20 -6.68 17.25 -11.45
N THR A 21 -6.96 17.71 -12.67
CA THR A 21 -5.95 17.88 -13.72
C THR A 21 -5.62 19.35 -13.90
N ARG A 22 -4.34 19.67 -14.09
CA ARG A 22 -3.86 21.03 -14.34
C ARG A 22 -3.82 21.27 -15.85
N ARG A 23 -4.62 22.21 -16.38
CA ARG A 23 -4.35 22.79 -17.70
C ARG A 23 -3.48 24.03 -17.54
N PRO A 24 -2.40 24.21 -18.31
CA PRO A 24 -1.62 25.43 -18.29
C PRO A 24 -2.43 26.57 -18.92
N GLY A 25 -2.86 27.53 -18.09
CA GLY A 25 -3.45 28.79 -18.55
C GLY A 25 -2.37 29.84 -18.69
N LYS A 26 -2.33 30.52 -19.82
CA LYS A 26 -1.52 31.74 -20.00
C LYS A 26 -2.17 32.89 -19.21
N GLY A 27 -1.44 33.40 -18.20
CA GLY A 27 -1.85 34.59 -17.44
C GLY A 27 -2.29 34.24 -16.01
N GLY A 28 -1.80 35.03 -15.01
CA GLY A 28 -2.02 34.86 -13.57
C GLY A 28 -3.49 34.89 -13.17
N GLY A 29 -4.14 33.75 -13.23
CA GLY A 29 -5.53 33.53 -12.92
C GLY A 29 -5.70 32.47 -11.83
N ARG A 30 -6.71 32.64 -10.99
CA ARG A 30 -7.18 31.69 -9.96
C ARG A 30 -7.12 30.26 -10.47
N MET A 31 -6.60 29.37 -9.63
CA MET A 31 -6.57 27.93 -9.87
C MET A 31 -8.01 27.41 -9.99
N THR A 32 -8.44 27.09 -11.20
CA THR A 32 -9.73 26.40 -11.42
C THR A 32 -9.53 24.91 -11.32
N TRP A 33 -10.17 24.30 -10.36
CA TRP A 33 -10.19 22.86 -10.17
C TRP A 33 -11.13 22.22 -11.20
N VAL A 34 -10.60 21.42 -12.10
CA VAL A 34 -11.44 20.60 -12.99
C VAL A 34 -11.81 19.33 -12.22
N THR A 35 -13.04 19.25 -11.79
CA THR A 35 -13.59 18.07 -11.13
C THR A 35 -14.03 17.06 -12.19
N GLY A 36 -13.14 16.13 -12.56
CA GLY A 36 -13.53 14.92 -13.29
C GLY A 36 -13.85 13.82 -12.27
N SER A 37 -14.99 13.16 -12.39
CA SER A 37 -15.21 11.89 -11.70
C SER A 37 -14.28 10.88 -12.33
N VAL A 38 -13.33 10.31 -11.58
CA VAL A 38 -12.81 9.01 -11.91
C VAL A 38 -13.85 8.04 -11.38
N ASP A 39 -14.78 7.71 -12.22
CA ASP A 39 -15.40 6.42 -12.15
C ASP A 39 -14.29 5.43 -12.53
N PRO A 40 -13.77 4.58 -11.64
CA PRO A 40 -13.01 3.43 -12.07
C PRO A 40 -14.03 2.51 -12.71
N GLY A 41 -14.45 2.85 -13.95
CA GLY A 41 -15.41 2.07 -14.69
C GLY A 41 -15.04 0.62 -14.53
N HIS A 42 -15.99 -0.26 -14.28
CA HIS A 42 -15.79 -1.70 -14.06
C HIS A 42 -14.82 -2.34 -15.06
N GLU A 43 -14.56 -1.67 -16.18
CA GLU A 43 -13.69 -2.10 -17.26
C GLU A 43 -12.17 -2.01 -16.97
N ASN A 44 -11.72 -1.16 -16.04
CA ASN A 44 -10.30 -0.93 -15.71
C ASN A 44 -9.83 -1.64 -14.43
N THR A 45 -10.61 -2.55 -13.86
CA THR A 45 -10.17 -3.40 -12.76
C THR A 45 -9.27 -4.53 -13.28
N ALA A 46 -8.39 -5.06 -12.44
CA ALA A 46 -7.53 -6.18 -12.82
C ALA A 46 -8.35 -7.40 -13.25
N ALA A 47 -9.44 -7.69 -12.53
CA ALA A 47 -10.35 -8.78 -12.85
C ALA A 47 -11.01 -8.58 -14.23
N ALA A 48 -11.48 -7.37 -14.55
CA ALA A 48 -12.11 -7.08 -15.85
C ALA A 48 -11.11 -7.17 -17.00
N ILE A 49 -9.90 -6.62 -16.85
CA ILE A 49 -8.84 -6.72 -17.85
C ILE A 49 -8.50 -8.20 -18.10
N ALA A 50 -8.28 -8.99 -17.03
CA ALA A 50 -7.94 -10.39 -17.17
C ALA A 50 -9.05 -11.19 -17.88
N VAL A 51 -10.33 -10.91 -17.59
CA VAL A 51 -11.47 -11.56 -18.28
C VAL A 51 -11.48 -11.20 -19.77
N ARG A 52 -11.30 -9.92 -20.12
CA ARG A 52 -11.29 -9.46 -21.52
C ARG A 52 -10.11 -10.05 -22.29
N VAL A 53 -8.94 -10.14 -21.66
CA VAL A 53 -7.77 -10.76 -22.31
C VAL A 53 -7.96 -12.25 -22.52
N ARG A 54 -8.44 -12.98 -21.50
CA ARG A 54 -8.72 -14.42 -21.62
C ARG A 54 -9.77 -14.76 -22.69
N SER A 55 -10.75 -13.89 -22.89
CA SER A 55 -11.78 -14.07 -23.92
C SER A 55 -11.35 -13.62 -25.32
N GLY A 56 -10.18 -13.01 -25.46
CA GLY A 56 -9.71 -12.42 -26.72
C GLY A 56 -10.34 -11.05 -27.06
N ALA A 57 -11.15 -10.48 -26.18
CA ALA A 57 -11.78 -9.16 -26.37
C ALA A 57 -10.81 -7.99 -26.16
N LEU A 58 -9.62 -8.25 -25.61
CA LEU A 58 -8.55 -7.28 -25.42
C LEU A 58 -7.21 -7.97 -25.64
N ALA A 59 -6.33 -7.41 -26.45
CA ALA A 59 -4.96 -7.93 -26.55
C ALA A 59 -4.13 -7.51 -25.32
N PRO A 60 -3.24 -8.39 -24.80
CA PRO A 60 -2.35 -8.03 -23.68
C PRO A 60 -1.53 -6.77 -23.95
N VAL A 61 -1.07 -6.60 -25.18
CA VAL A 61 -0.26 -5.42 -25.60
C VAL A 61 -1.08 -4.13 -25.51
N ASP A 62 -2.37 -4.17 -25.84
CA ASP A 62 -3.24 -2.99 -25.76
C ASP A 62 -3.48 -2.59 -24.30
N ALA A 63 -3.74 -3.55 -23.42
CA ALA A 63 -3.91 -3.28 -21.99
C ALA A 63 -2.67 -2.63 -21.37
N VAL A 64 -1.47 -3.10 -21.74
CA VAL A 64 -0.19 -2.57 -21.27
C VAL A 64 0.09 -1.20 -21.89
N SER A 65 -0.14 -1.02 -23.18
CA SER A 65 0.02 0.26 -23.89
C SER A 65 -0.86 1.36 -23.28
N ASP A 66 -2.12 1.03 -22.99
CA ASP A 66 -3.05 1.96 -22.31
C ASP A 66 -2.54 2.38 -20.92
N ALA A 67 -1.96 1.45 -20.16
CA ALA A 67 -1.37 1.77 -18.86
C ALA A 67 -0.14 2.68 -19.01
N LEU A 68 0.75 2.39 -19.96
CA LEU A 68 1.93 3.21 -20.25
C LEU A 68 1.55 4.62 -20.70
N ASN A 69 0.51 4.76 -21.52
CA ASN A 69 -0.01 6.07 -21.94
C ASN A 69 -0.53 6.87 -20.73
N ARG A 70 -1.29 6.24 -19.82
CA ARG A 70 -1.75 6.90 -18.61
C ARG A 70 -0.60 7.27 -17.66
N ILE A 71 0.45 6.47 -17.59
CA ILE A 71 1.67 6.79 -16.84
C ILE A 71 2.33 8.02 -17.45
N ALA A 72 2.56 8.05 -18.75
CA ALA A 72 3.18 9.17 -19.44
C ALA A 72 2.39 10.49 -19.27
N GLU A 73 1.05 10.43 -19.22
CA GLU A 73 0.17 11.58 -19.01
C GLU A 73 0.20 12.10 -17.56
N ARG A 74 0.19 11.21 -16.56
CA ARG A 74 -0.15 11.56 -15.16
C ARG A 74 1.06 11.60 -14.24
N ASP A 75 2.06 10.78 -14.51
CA ASP A 75 3.21 10.63 -13.60
C ASP A 75 4.11 11.88 -13.52
N PRO A 76 4.27 12.71 -14.57
CA PRO A 76 5.05 13.95 -14.46
C PRO A 76 4.59 14.92 -13.35
N VAL A 77 3.33 14.81 -12.92
CA VAL A 77 2.78 15.63 -11.84
C VAL A 77 2.89 14.88 -10.48
N LEU A 78 2.74 13.56 -10.50
CA LEU A 78 2.54 12.75 -9.31
C LEU A 78 3.83 12.13 -8.78
N ASN A 79 4.82 11.88 -9.64
CA ASN A 79 6.07 11.21 -9.29
C ASN A 79 5.81 9.88 -8.57
N ALA A 80 4.95 9.04 -9.17
CA ALA A 80 4.63 7.72 -8.63
C ALA A 80 5.68 6.67 -8.99
N PHE A 81 6.32 6.82 -10.16
CA PHE A 81 7.32 5.88 -10.66
C PHE A 81 8.74 6.43 -10.51
N VAL A 82 9.68 5.55 -10.20
CA VAL A 82 11.13 5.82 -10.26
C VAL A 82 11.74 5.24 -11.53
N SER A 83 11.08 4.25 -12.15
CA SER A 83 11.49 3.63 -13.40
C SER A 83 10.25 3.06 -14.11
N VAL A 84 10.10 3.36 -15.38
CA VAL A 84 9.08 2.80 -16.28
C VAL A 84 9.79 1.90 -17.29
N ARG A 85 9.26 0.68 -17.51
CA ARG A 85 9.84 -0.36 -18.37
C ARG A 85 9.00 -0.53 -19.64
N ALA A 86 8.86 0.57 -20.42
CA ALA A 86 7.92 0.59 -21.53
C ALA A 86 8.21 -0.50 -22.57
N ASP A 87 9.44 -0.56 -23.06
CA ASP A 87 9.82 -1.49 -24.14
C ASP A 87 9.76 -2.95 -23.65
N GLU A 88 10.28 -3.24 -22.45
CA GLU A 88 10.24 -4.58 -21.87
C GLU A 88 8.81 -5.02 -21.57
N ALA A 89 7.95 -4.12 -21.05
CA ALA A 89 6.57 -4.44 -20.75
C ALA A 89 5.77 -4.75 -22.03
N LEU A 90 5.99 -4.00 -23.10
CA LEU A 90 5.37 -4.27 -24.41
C LEU A 90 5.86 -5.60 -25.02
N ALA A 91 7.16 -5.89 -24.91
CA ALA A 91 7.73 -7.17 -25.37
C ALA A 91 7.16 -8.36 -24.56
N GLU A 92 7.05 -8.20 -23.23
CA GLU A 92 6.44 -9.22 -22.35
C GLU A 92 4.95 -9.43 -22.67
N ALA A 93 4.20 -8.36 -22.91
CA ALA A 93 2.79 -8.45 -23.29
C ALA A 93 2.59 -9.14 -24.65
N THR A 94 3.49 -8.85 -25.62
CA THR A 94 3.48 -9.50 -26.92
C THR A 94 3.78 -11.00 -26.81
N ALA A 95 4.79 -11.38 -26.02
CA ALA A 95 5.10 -12.78 -25.75
C ALA A 95 3.96 -13.48 -25.00
N LEU A 96 3.32 -12.81 -24.07
CA LEU A 96 2.16 -13.33 -23.32
C LEU A 96 1.00 -13.69 -24.24
N ALA A 97 0.75 -12.92 -25.30
CA ALA A 97 -0.33 -13.17 -26.25
C ALA A 97 -0.21 -14.52 -27.00
N THR A 98 0.99 -15.06 -27.10
CA THR A 98 1.26 -16.35 -27.77
C THR A 98 1.26 -17.57 -26.83
N ARG A 99 1.04 -17.35 -25.53
CA ARG A 99 1.03 -18.45 -24.55
C ARG A 99 -0.18 -19.35 -24.72
N ALA A 100 0.03 -20.65 -24.79
CA ALA A 100 -1.04 -21.64 -24.93
C ALA A 100 -1.99 -21.71 -23.72
N ASP A 101 -1.50 -21.28 -22.55
CA ASP A 101 -2.26 -21.27 -21.29
C ASP A 101 -2.88 -19.89 -20.96
N LEU A 102 -2.79 -18.90 -21.85
CA LEU A 102 -3.28 -17.52 -21.62
C LEU A 102 -4.71 -17.48 -21.04
N ALA A 103 -5.60 -18.31 -21.59
CA ALA A 103 -7.00 -18.40 -21.16
C ALA A 103 -7.19 -18.90 -19.70
N LYS A 104 -6.14 -19.43 -19.06
CA LYS A 104 -6.16 -19.97 -17.69
C LYS A 104 -5.48 -19.04 -16.68
N LEU A 105 -4.78 -17.99 -17.14
CA LEU A 105 -4.00 -17.13 -16.28
C LEU A 105 -4.91 -16.16 -15.49
N PRO A 106 -4.80 -16.12 -14.16
CA PRO A 106 -5.69 -15.29 -13.33
C PRO A 106 -5.49 -13.79 -13.53
N LEU A 107 -4.29 -13.35 -13.89
CA LEU A 107 -3.93 -11.95 -14.18
C LEU A 107 -3.52 -11.76 -15.64
N ALA A 108 -4.12 -12.49 -16.57
CA ALA A 108 -3.82 -12.42 -18.01
C ALA A 108 -3.78 -10.99 -18.54
N GLY A 109 -2.61 -10.50 -18.96
CA GLY A 109 -2.41 -9.18 -19.56
C GLY A 109 -2.58 -7.99 -18.60
N VAL A 110 -2.71 -8.20 -17.30
CA VAL A 110 -2.91 -7.13 -16.33
C VAL A 110 -1.60 -6.35 -16.11
N PRO A 111 -1.54 -5.04 -16.39
CA PRO A 111 -0.39 -4.22 -16.07
C PRO A 111 -0.30 -4.02 -14.54
N VAL A 112 0.87 -4.29 -13.96
CA VAL A 112 1.12 -4.16 -12.52
C VAL A 112 2.33 -3.29 -12.26
N ALA A 113 2.24 -2.40 -11.25
CA ALA A 113 3.39 -1.67 -10.76
C ALA A 113 4.00 -2.39 -9.55
N VAL A 114 5.33 -2.40 -9.45
CA VAL A 114 6.09 -3.09 -8.41
C VAL A 114 6.77 -2.05 -7.54
N LYS A 115 6.70 -2.21 -6.22
CA LYS A 115 7.39 -1.32 -5.29
C LYS A 115 8.91 -1.46 -5.41
N ASP A 116 9.65 -0.35 -5.45
CA ASP A 116 11.11 -0.31 -5.45
C ASP A 116 11.71 -0.73 -4.08
N LYS A 117 11.35 -1.91 -3.62
CA LYS A 117 11.85 -2.61 -2.41
C LYS A 117 12.08 -4.08 -2.66
N VAL A 118 11.64 -4.58 -3.81
CA VAL A 118 11.82 -5.97 -4.22
C VAL A 118 12.43 -6.02 -5.61
N ALA A 119 13.26 -7.02 -5.87
CA ALA A 119 13.95 -7.17 -7.14
C ALA A 119 12.98 -7.41 -8.30
N LEU A 120 13.21 -6.69 -9.39
CA LEU A 120 12.57 -6.85 -10.68
C LEU A 120 13.67 -7.01 -11.71
N VAL A 121 13.71 -8.15 -12.41
CA VAL A 121 14.77 -8.46 -13.38
C VAL A 121 14.92 -7.36 -14.43
N GLY A 122 16.17 -7.00 -14.71
CA GLY A 122 16.50 -5.95 -15.69
C GLY A 122 16.41 -4.51 -15.14
N ALA A 123 15.92 -4.31 -13.91
CA ALA A 123 15.85 -3.00 -13.27
C ALA A 123 16.72 -2.96 -11.99
N PRO A 124 17.38 -1.84 -11.67
CA PRO A 124 18.11 -1.70 -10.43
C PRO A 124 17.16 -1.57 -9.23
N LEU A 125 17.47 -2.26 -8.14
CA LEU A 125 16.75 -2.12 -6.87
C LEU A 125 17.33 -0.94 -6.08
N ARG A 126 16.65 0.20 -6.13
CA ARG A 126 17.14 1.44 -5.52
C ARG A 126 16.69 1.66 -4.08
N ASP A 127 15.58 1.05 -3.66
CA ASP A 127 15.02 1.22 -2.31
C ASP A 127 14.95 2.70 -1.85
N GLY A 128 14.67 3.60 -2.80
CA GLY A 128 14.62 5.05 -2.57
C GLY A 128 15.95 5.69 -2.15
N SER A 129 17.10 5.01 -2.31
CA SER A 129 18.41 5.45 -1.81
C SER A 129 19.44 5.61 -2.92
N ALA A 130 20.29 6.63 -2.78
CA ALA A 130 21.49 6.77 -3.59
C ALA A 130 22.61 5.79 -3.20
N ALA A 131 22.52 5.21 -2.00
CA ALA A 131 23.55 4.30 -1.46
C ALA A 131 23.43 2.86 -2.00
N THR A 132 22.36 2.50 -2.68
CA THR A 132 22.16 1.17 -3.28
C THR A 132 22.82 1.05 -4.65
N SER A 133 23.06 -0.20 -5.10
CA SER A 133 23.61 -0.46 -6.42
C SER A 133 22.73 0.08 -7.54
N VAL A 134 23.36 0.52 -8.63
CA VAL A 134 22.70 0.89 -9.89
C VAL A 134 22.62 -0.29 -10.88
N GLU A 135 23.24 -1.41 -10.54
CA GLU A 135 23.24 -2.60 -11.38
C GLU A 135 21.83 -3.19 -11.45
N PRO A 136 21.38 -3.62 -12.63
CA PRO A 136 20.11 -4.31 -12.79
C PRO A 136 20.05 -5.60 -11.99
N SER A 137 18.89 -5.91 -11.41
CA SER A 137 18.64 -7.17 -10.72
C SER A 137 18.69 -8.33 -11.70
N ALA A 138 19.40 -9.40 -11.34
CA ALA A 138 19.56 -10.59 -12.18
C ALA A 138 18.34 -11.52 -12.12
N THR A 139 17.53 -11.43 -11.06
CA THR A 139 16.37 -12.29 -10.82
C THR A 139 15.19 -11.48 -10.29
N ASP A 140 14.00 -11.99 -10.55
CA ASP A 140 12.79 -11.48 -9.90
C ASP A 140 12.72 -11.95 -8.44
N HIS A 141 12.22 -11.08 -7.57
CA HIS A 141 11.75 -11.49 -6.25
C HIS A 141 10.61 -12.50 -6.37
N PRO A 142 10.44 -13.48 -5.44
CA PRO A 142 9.39 -14.51 -5.53
C PRO A 142 7.98 -13.98 -5.81
N VAL A 143 7.58 -12.83 -5.22
CA VAL A 143 6.27 -12.25 -5.49
C VAL A 143 6.15 -11.71 -6.91
N VAL A 144 7.22 -11.17 -7.49
CA VAL A 144 7.24 -10.70 -8.88
C VAL A 144 7.17 -11.87 -9.84
N ALA A 145 7.95 -12.92 -9.58
CA ALA A 145 7.90 -14.15 -10.36
C ALA A 145 6.48 -14.78 -10.37
N ARG A 146 5.79 -14.78 -9.23
CA ARG A 146 4.40 -15.25 -9.15
C ARG A 146 3.43 -14.37 -9.95
N LEU A 147 3.59 -13.05 -9.91
CA LEU A 147 2.78 -12.13 -10.71
C LEU A 147 2.94 -12.39 -12.21
N ARG A 148 4.20 -12.56 -12.69
CA ARG A 148 4.49 -12.90 -14.10
C ARG A 148 3.94 -14.27 -14.48
N ALA A 149 4.12 -15.28 -13.62
CA ALA A 149 3.57 -16.61 -13.84
C ALA A 149 2.05 -16.60 -13.97
N ALA A 150 1.37 -15.72 -13.23
CA ALA A 150 -0.06 -15.50 -13.30
C ALA A 150 -0.53 -14.67 -14.52
N GLY A 151 0.40 -14.19 -15.36
CA GLY A 151 0.12 -13.41 -16.56
C GLY A 151 0.08 -11.89 -16.37
N ALA A 152 0.45 -11.38 -15.20
CA ALA A 152 0.61 -9.95 -15.01
C ALA A 152 1.88 -9.44 -15.68
N VAL A 153 1.86 -8.20 -16.17
CA VAL A 153 2.98 -7.54 -16.84
C VAL A 153 3.49 -6.38 -15.97
N PRO A 154 4.70 -6.48 -15.37
CA PRO A 154 5.30 -5.39 -14.61
C PRO A 154 5.68 -4.21 -15.52
N VAL A 155 5.04 -3.05 -15.32
CA VAL A 155 5.25 -1.85 -16.14
C VAL A 155 6.32 -0.91 -15.58
N GLY A 156 6.73 -1.10 -14.33
CA GLY A 156 7.77 -0.26 -13.72
C GLY A 156 7.86 -0.40 -12.20
N LEU A 157 8.86 0.30 -11.64
CA LEU A 157 9.12 0.40 -10.22
C LEU A 157 8.54 1.69 -9.65
N THR A 158 7.81 1.59 -8.53
CA THR A 158 7.16 2.73 -7.88
C THR A 158 8.01 3.30 -6.75
N ALA A 159 7.91 4.62 -6.58
CA ALA A 159 8.65 5.39 -5.61
C ALA A 159 8.38 4.96 -4.16
N VAL A 160 9.45 5.01 -3.36
CA VAL A 160 9.45 4.73 -1.92
C VAL A 160 10.23 5.78 -1.14
N SER A 161 10.02 5.88 0.16
CA SER A 161 10.97 6.59 1.02
C SER A 161 12.25 5.77 1.18
N GLU A 162 13.38 6.43 1.41
CA GLU A 162 14.67 5.75 1.57
C GLU A 162 14.61 4.62 2.60
N LEU A 163 15.04 3.41 2.19
CA LEU A 163 14.98 2.14 2.94
C LEU A 163 13.58 1.83 3.50
N CYS A 164 12.54 2.41 2.90
CA CYS A 164 11.14 2.25 3.34
C CYS A 164 10.86 2.67 4.80
N VAL A 165 11.67 3.60 5.35
CA VAL A 165 11.59 3.99 6.76
C VAL A 165 10.41 4.92 7.07
N TRP A 166 10.04 5.83 6.15
CA TRP A 166 9.17 6.96 6.46
C TRP A 166 7.74 6.79 5.95
N GLY A 167 6.80 7.40 6.66
CA GLY A 167 5.38 7.44 6.29
C GLY A 167 5.03 8.46 5.20
N THR A 168 6.03 9.11 4.60
CA THR A 168 5.95 9.93 3.39
C THR A 168 6.86 9.34 2.33
N THR A 169 6.55 9.58 1.05
CA THR A 169 7.37 9.10 -0.08
C THR A 169 8.03 10.29 -0.74
N ASP A 170 9.29 10.52 -0.36
CA ASP A 170 10.10 11.63 -0.84
C ASP A 170 11.60 11.35 -0.72
N SER A 171 12.36 11.96 -1.61
CA SER A 171 13.83 12.01 -1.63
C SER A 171 14.28 13.42 -2.02
N PRO A 172 15.55 13.80 -1.90
CA PRO A 172 16.04 15.08 -2.39
C PRO A 172 15.70 15.29 -3.87
N GLY A 173 14.98 16.37 -4.18
CA GLY A 173 14.51 16.69 -5.52
C GLY A 173 13.30 15.90 -6.03
N PHE A 174 12.73 15.01 -5.22
CA PHE A 174 11.66 14.11 -5.64
C PHE A 174 10.59 13.96 -4.54
N VAL A 175 9.32 14.19 -4.88
CA VAL A 175 8.19 14.06 -3.93
C VAL A 175 7.01 13.40 -4.63
N THR A 176 6.58 12.24 -4.13
CA THR A 176 5.35 11.59 -4.58
C THR A 176 4.13 12.30 -4.01
N ARG A 177 3.21 12.67 -4.89
CA ARG A 177 2.04 13.48 -4.59
C ARG A 177 0.76 12.66 -4.59
N ASN A 178 -0.16 13.06 -3.74
CA ASN A 178 -1.49 12.46 -3.68
C ASN A 178 -2.31 12.87 -4.92
N PRO A 179 -2.89 11.93 -5.69
CA PRO A 179 -3.66 12.24 -6.89
C PRO A 179 -4.89 13.11 -6.65
N TRP A 180 -5.51 13.00 -5.46
CA TRP A 180 -6.69 13.77 -5.08
C TRP A 180 -6.36 15.23 -4.75
N ASN A 181 -5.16 15.47 -4.23
CA ASN A 181 -4.63 16.79 -3.93
C ASN A 181 -3.10 16.77 -4.03
N PRO A 182 -2.49 17.21 -5.14
CA PRO A 182 -1.03 17.21 -5.32
C PRO A 182 -0.25 18.08 -4.33
N GLY A 183 -0.92 18.90 -3.51
CA GLY A 183 -0.34 19.60 -2.38
C GLY A 183 -0.09 18.72 -1.16
N LEU A 184 -0.63 17.49 -1.14
CA LEU A 184 -0.51 16.53 -0.06
C LEU A 184 0.36 15.33 -0.49
N SER A 185 1.00 14.67 0.49
CA SER A 185 1.74 13.43 0.30
C SER A 185 0.79 12.28 -0.03
N ALA A 186 1.23 11.36 -0.88
CA ALA A 186 0.53 10.09 -1.10
C ALA A 186 0.63 9.12 0.10
N GLY A 187 1.33 9.53 1.18
CA GLY A 187 1.69 8.62 2.26
C GLY A 187 2.96 7.83 1.94
N GLY A 188 3.25 6.82 2.73
CA GLY A 188 4.49 6.03 2.59
C GLY A 188 4.50 4.76 3.47
N SER A 189 5.47 3.90 3.20
CA SER A 189 6.55 4.00 2.24
C SER A 189 6.15 3.56 0.81
N SER A 190 4.99 2.90 0.58
CA SER A 190 4.49 2.52 -0.75
C SER A 190 3.65 3.65 -1.39
N GLY A 191 4.09 4.92 -1.27
CA GLY A 191 3.32 6.06 -1.77
C GLY A 191 3.23 6.10 -3.28
N GLY A 192 4.29 5.73 -3.99
CA GLY A 192 4.29 5.61 -5.44
C GLY A 192 3.28 4.57 -5.93
N ALA A 193 3.24 3.39 -5.27
CA ALA A 193 2.26 2.34 -5.57
C ALA A 193 0.81 2.83 -5.41
N ALA A 194 0.53 3.52 -4.29
CA ALA A 194 -0.79 4.09 -4.06
C ALA A 194 -1.15 5.20 -5.05
N ALA A 195 -0.21 6.10 -5.34
CA ALA A 195 -0.45 7.18 -6.30
C ALA A 195 -0.73 6.63 -7.71
N ALA A 196 0.02 5.60 -8.15
CA ALA A 196 -0.17 4.97 -9.45
C ALA A 196 -1.57 4.34 -9.60
N VAL A 197 -2.05 3.62 -8.58
CA VAL A 197 -3.37 3.00 -8.60
C VAL A 197 -4.47 4.05 -8.48
N ALA A 198 -4.36 4.98 -7.53
CA ALA A 198 -5.40 5.99 -7.32
C ALA A 198 -5.54 6.95 -8.50
N ALA A 199 -4.46 7.19 -9.24
CA ALA A 199 -4.50 7.94 -10.49
C ALA A 199 -4.99 7.11 -11.68
N GLY A 200 -5.27 5.81 -11.53
CA GLY A 200 -5.69 4.92 -12.61
C GLY A 200 -4.60 4.64 -13.65
N MET A 201 -3.33 4.83 -13.32
CA MET A 201 -2.22 4.48 -14.20
C MET A 201 -2.12 2.97 -14.38
N VAL A 202 -2.32 2.22 -13.32
CA VAL A 202 -2.40 0.75 -13.29
C VAL A 202 -3.58 0.32 -12.42
N PRO A 203 -4.20 -0.84 -12.69
CA PRO A 203 -5.32 -1.33 -11.88
C PRO A 203 -4.89 -1.84 -10.50
N ILE A 204 -3.69 -2.40 -10.40
CA ILE A 204 -3.13 -2.99 -9.19
C ILE A 204 -1.64 -2.65 -9.03
N SER A 205 -1.18 -2.57 -7.81
CA SER A 205 0.24 -2.40 -7.51
C SER A 205 0.67 -3.23 -6.30
N HIS A 206 1.91 -3.71 -6.35
CA HIS A 206 2.56 -4.37 -5.23
C HIS A 206 3.11 -3.33 -4.23
N GLY A 207 2.94 -3.60 -2.95
CA GLY A 207 3.53 -2.84 -1.85
C GLY A 207 4.14 -3.73 -0.78
N THR A 208 4.89 -3.12 0.15
CA THR A 208 5.39 -3.79 1.36
C THR A 208 4.97 -3.03 2.60
N ASP A 209 4.70 -3.71 3.72
CA ASP A 209 4.20 -3.11 4.95
C ASP A 209 4.90 -3.69 6.18
N CYS A 210 5.67 -2.85 6.86
CA CYS A 210 6.36 -3.16 8.12
C CYS A 210 5.69 -2.51 9.33
N LEU A 211 5.21 -1.27 9.19
CA LEU A 211 4.51 -0.49 10.23
C LEU A 211 3.32 0.29 9.64
N GLY A 212 2.75 -0.19 8.54
CA GLY A 212 1.64 0.47 7.86
C GLY A 212 1.93 0.87 6.42
N SER A 213 3.07 0.49 5.84
CA SER A 213 3.53 1.03 4.54
C SER A 213 2.72 0.59 3.30
N ILE A 214 1.74 -0.31 3.41
CA ILE A 214 0.65 -0.53 2.45
C ILE A 214 -0.58 0.28 2.89
N ARG A 215 -0.97 0.15 4.16
CA ARG A 215 -2.23 0.65 4.71
C ARG A 215 -2.26 2.18 4.83
N ILE A 216 -1.14 2.80 5.19
CA ILE A 216 -1.00 4.27 5.26
C ILE A 216 -1.26 4.92 3.90
N PRO A 217 -0.52 4.57 2.83
CA PRO A 217 -0.75 5.19 1.52
C PRO A 217 -2.08 4.76 0.90
N ALA A 218 -2.58 3.55 1.15
CA ALA A 218 -3.92 3.15 0.73
C ALA A 218 -4.99 4.06 1.33
N ALA A 219 -4.96 4.30 2.64
CA ALA A 219 -5.90 5.20 3.32
C ALA A 219 -5.73 6.66 2.86
N ALA A 220 -4.49 7.12 2.63
CA ALA A 220 -4.21 8.47 2.13
C ALA A 220 -4.76 8.71 0.72
N CYS A 221 -4.78 7.67 -0.12
CA CYS A 221 -5.18 7.74 -1.53
C CYS A 221 -6.56 7.12 -1.81
N GLY A 222 -7.32 6.68 -0.81
CA GLY A 222 -8.68 6.15 -0.97
C GLY A 222 -8.71 4.77 -1.66
N LEU A 223 -7.80 3.89 -1.30
CA LEU A 223 -7.62 2.56 -1.89
C LEU A 223 -7.87 1.43 -0.89
N VAL A 224 -8.02 0.23 -1.42
CA VAL A 224 -7.90 -1.02 -0.66
C VAL A 224 -6.42 -1.40 -0.58
N GLY A 225 -5.85 -1.37 0.61
CA GLY A 225 -4.50 -1.85 0.88
C GLY A 225 -4.55 -3.03 1.86
N LEU A 226 -4.09 -4.19 1.45
CA LEU A 226 -4.16 -5.40 2.25
C LEU A 226 -2.77 -5.84 2.69
N LYS A 227 -2.54 -5.87 4.00
CA LYS A 227 -1.37 -6.50 4.62
C LYS A 227 -1.76 -7.91 5.08
N PRO A 228 -1.23 -8.96 4.47
CA PRO A 228 -1.55 -10.33 4.86
C PRO A 228 -1.01 -10.68 6.26
N GLY A 229 -1.50 -11.77 6.81
CA GLY A 229 -0.90 -12.38 7.99
C GLY A 229 0.53 -12.82 7.72
N ARG A 230 1.34 -12.88 8.80
CA ARG A 230 2.75 -13.25 8.71
C ARG A 230 2.92 -14.63 8.05
N GLY A 231 3.81 -14.67 7.04
CA GLY A 231 4.19 -15.90 6.34
C GLY A 231 3.16 -16.40 5.33
N LEU A 232 2.06 -15.68 5.10
CA LEU A 232 1.10 -16.05 4.04
C LEU A 232 1.68 -15.80 2.64
N VAL A 233 2.45 -14.73 2.50
CA VAL A 233 3.16 -14.36 1.27
C VAL A 233 4.66 -14.41 1.55
N PRO A 234 5.52 -14.87 0.62
CA PRO A 234 6.98 -14.78 0.78
C PRO A 234 7.39 -13.36 1.12
N ALA A 235 8.08 -13.16 2.24
CA ALA A 235 8.51 -11.82 2.66
C ALA A 235 9.81 -11.43 1.94
N GLU A 236 10.96 -11.97 2.31
CA GLU A 236 12.29 -11.72 1.68
C GLU A 236 12.58 -10.23 1.42
N ILE A 237 12.18 -9.36 2.37
CA ILE A 237 12.20 -7.91 2.24
C ILE A 237 13.41 -7.35 3.02
N GLY A 238 14.39 -6.78 2.32
CA GLY A 238 15.61 -6.30 2.94
C GLY A 238 16.40 -7.42 3.63
N ALA A 239 17.29 -7.07 4.57
CA ALA A 239 18.22 -8.01 5.20
C ALA A 239 17.54 -9.10 6.06
N ASN A 240 16.43 -8.77 6.72
CA ASN A 240 15.74 -9.71 7.63
C ASN A 240 14.23 -9.43 7.75
N SER A 241 13.62 -8.90 6.70
CA SER A 241 12.20 -8.51 6.68
C SER A 241 11.79 -7.66 7.89
N MET A 242 12.65 -6.74 8.31
CA MET A 242 12.48 -5.92 9.51
C MET A 242 12.18 -6.77 10.78
N HIS A 243 13.00 -7.80 11.00
CA HIS A 243 12.76 -8.80 12.04
C HIS A 243 11.39 -9.48 11.93
N SER A 244 11.03 -9.90 10.71
CA SER A 244 9.77 -10.58 10.39
C SER A 244 8.50 -9.75 10.63
N MET A 245 8.59 -8.42 10.56
CA MET A 245 7.43 -7.53 10.59
C MET A 245 6.93 -7.16 9.20
N ALA A 246 7.80 -7.23 8.17
CA ALA A 246 7.48 -6.78 6.83
C ALA A 246 6.77 -7.88 6.03
N GLU A 247 5.68 -7.49 5.36
CA GLU A 247 4.89 -8.36 4.49
C GLU A 247 4.68 -7.70 3.12
N ASN A 248 4.59 -8.53 2.08
CA ASN A 248 4.20 -8.12 0.74
C ASN A 248 2.68 -8.17 0.59
N GLY A 249 2.09 -7.21 -0.13
CA GLY A 249 0.64 -7.21 -0.35
C GLY A 249 0.17 -6.26 -1.43
N PRO A 250 -1.13 -6.32 -1.78
CA PRO A 250 -1.74 -5.54 -2.84
C PRO A 250 -2.16 -4.13 -2.41
N LEU A 251 -2.13 -3.20 -3.38
CA LEU A 251 -2.87 -1.94 -3.39
C LEU A 251 -3.75 -1.92 -4.64
N THR A 252 -5.05 -1.71 -4.46
CA THR A 252 -6.07 -1.83 -5.51
C THR A 252 -7.22 -0.86 -5.29
N THR A 253 -8.10 -0.69 -6.27
CA THR A 253 -9.31 0.11 -6.11
C THR A 253 -10.49 -0.72 -5.56
N THR A 254 -10.46 -2.05 -5.70
CA THR A 254 -11.55 -2.94 -5.28
C THR A 254 -11.06 -4.06 -4.37
N VAL A 255 -11.97 -4.57 -3.52
CA VAL A 255 -11.68 -5.75 -2.67
C VAL A 255 -11.47 -6.98 -3.53
N ALA A 256 -12.22 -7.12 -4.64
CA ALA A 256 -12.09 -8.24 -5.57
C ALA A 256 -10.68 -8.30 -6.18
N ASP A 257 -10.13 -7.16 -6.63
CA ASP A 257 -8.75 -7.11 -7.14
C ASP A 257 -7.72 -7.38 -6.04
N ALA A 258 -7.98 -6.93 -4.81
CA ALA A 258 -7.10 -7.23 -3.67
C ALA A 258 -7.06 -8.72 -3.36
N ALA A 259 -8.21 -9.39 -3.36
CA ALA A 259 -8.33 -10.83 -3.17
C ALA A 259 -7.65 -11.61 -4.31
N LEU A 260 -7.90 -11.21 -5.56
CA LEU A 260 -7.29 -11.80 -6.75
C LEU A 260 -5.76 -11.69 -6.72
N MET A 261 -5.23 -10.49 -6.44
CA MET A 261 -3.78 -10.30 -6.35
C MET A 261 -3.18 -11.05 -5.17
N LEU A 262 -3.84 -11.05 -4.00
CA LEU A 262 -3.40 -11.80 -2.83
C LEU A 262 -3.31 -13.29 -3.11
N SER A 263 -4.31 -13.86 -3.79
CA SER A 263 -4.30 -15.29 -4.16
C SER A 263 -3.08 -15.68 -4.97
N VAL A 264 -2.67 -14.81 -5.89
CA VAL A 264 -1.44 -14.98 -6.70
C VAL A 264 -0.19 -14.82 -5.84
N LEU A 265 -0.10 -13.76 -5.04
CA LEU A 265 1.07 -13.51 -4.19
C LEU A 265 1.28 -14.65 -3.16
N ALA A 266 0.20 -15.20 -2.62
CA ALA A 266 0.25 -16.30 -1.66
C ALA A 266 0.41 -17.68 -2.33
N GLY A 267 0.11 -17.81 -3.62
CA GLY A 267 0.02 -19.10 -4.32
C GLY A 267 -1.15 -19.94 -3.82
N ARG A 268 -2.25 -19.28 -3.43
CA ARG A 268 -3.47 -19.88 -2.85
C ARG A 268 -4.70 -19.39 -3.59
N PRO A 269 -5.13 -20.10 -4.65
CA PRO A 269 -6.23 -19.68 -5.52
C PRO A 269 -7.55 -19.41 -4.77
N GLU A 270 -7.83 -20.14 -3.69
CA GLU A 270 -9.02 -19.99 -2.87
C GLU A 270 -9.16 -18.61 -2.21
N LEU A 271 -8.08 -17.86 -2.07
CA LEU A 271 -8.13 -16.51 -1.53
C LEU A 271 -8.73 -15.48 -2.50
N ALA A 272 -8.92 -15.84 -3.77
CA ALA A 272 -9.64 -15.00 -4.73
C ALA A 272 -11.17 -15.04 -4.53
N GLU A 273 -11.67 -16.04 -3.83
CA GLU A 273 -13.10 -16.20 -3.57
C GLU A 273 -13.51 -15.36 -2.37
N ILE A 274 -14.49 -14.48 -2.58
CA ILE A 274 -15.06 -13.64 -1.52
C ILE A 274 -16.41 -14.23 -1.16
N GLY A 275 -16.47 -14.93 -0.02
CA GLY A 275 -17.69 -15.52 0.51
C GLY A 275 -18.48 -14.54 1.39
N ASP A 276 -19.70 -14.93 1.75
CA ASP A 276 -20.46 -14.25 2.79
C ASP A 276 -19.83 -14.58 4.17
N PRO A 277 -19.36 -13.58 4.94
CA PRO A 277 -18.78 -13.80 6.24
C PRO A 277 -19.80 -14.17 7.33
N GLY A 278 -21.10 -14.12 7.01
CA GLY A 278 -22.16 -14.22 8.00
C GLY A 278 -22.16 -13.05 9.00
N ARG A 279 -22.68 -13.25 10.19
CA ARG A 279 -22.75 -12.24 11.24
C ARG A 279 -21.45 -12.19 12.05
N ALA A 280 -20.67 -11.14 11.89
CA ALA A 280 -19.40 -10.92 12.57
C ALA A 280 -19.56 -10.10 13.87
N ARG A 281 -18.72 -10.38 14.87
CA ARG A 281 -18.52 -9.59 16.09
C ARG A 281 -17.40 -8.58 15.83
N ILE A 282 -17.71 -7.30 15.88
CA ILE A 282 -16.81 -6.21 15.46
C ILE A 282 -16.51 -5.28 16.62
N ALA A 283 -15.23 -5.17 17.02
CA ALA A 283 -14.78 -4.16 17.97
C ALA A 283 -14.43 -2.86 17.23
N VAL A 284 -15.03 -1.75 17.64
CA VAL A 284 -14.79 -0.41 17.08
C VAL A 284 -13.95 0.40 18.06
N VAL A 285 -12.77 0.82 17.64
CA VAL A 285 -11.78 1.53 18.47
C VAL A 285 -11.46 2.88 17.86
N LEU A 286 -11.88 3.97 18.53
CA LEU A 286 -11.64 5.35 18.09
C LEU A 286 -10.42 6.00 18.74
N GLY A 287 -10.04 5.55 19.95
CA GLY A 287 -8.99 6.18 20.75
C GLY A 287 -7.68 5.40 20.74
N HIS A 288 -6.57 6.11 20.83
CA HIS A 288 -5.24 5.54 21.06
C HIS A 288 -4.83 5.74 22.54
N PRO A 289 -4.19 4.78 23.21
CA PRO A 289 -3.82 4.90 24.63
C PRO A 289 -2.75 5.96 24.91
N ASN A 290 -1.95 6.33 23.90
CA ASN A 290 -1.00 7.43 24.03
C ASN A 290 -1.74 8.77 23.95
N PRO A 291 -1.73 9.60 25.02
CA PRO A 291 -2.45 10.87 25.05
C PRO A 291 -1.92 11.91 24.05
N MET A 292 -0.71 11.71 23.53
CA MET A 292 -0.15 12.56 22.46
C MET A 292 -0.76 12.28 21.08
N VAL A 293 -1.44 11.14 20.91
CA VAL A 293 -2.13 10.77 19.68
C VAL A 293 -3.56 11.31 19.76
N ARG A 294 -3.84 12.31 18.94
CA ARG A 294 -5.19 12.86 18.78
C ARG A 294 -5.67 12.49 17.37
N THR A 295 -6.82 11.84 17.28
CA THR A 295 -7.43 11.53 15.98
C THR A 295 -8.23 12.73 15.50
N ASP A 296 -7.95 13.17 14.28
CA ASP A 296 -8.70 14.22 13.60
C ASP A 296 -10.18 13.80 13.43
N THR A 297 -11.07 14.78 13.46
CA THR A 297 -12.52 14.54 13.38
C THR A 297 -12.94 13.86 12.07
N HIS A 298 -12.26 14.11 10.95
CA HIS A 298 -12.55 13.42 9.68
C HIS A 298 -12.18 11.95 9.75
N CYS A 299 -11.02 11.63 10.32
CA CYS A 299 -10.58 10.23 10.50
C CYS A 299 -11.50 9.48 11.48
N ALA A 300 -11.93 10.13 12.57
CA ALA A 300 -12.86 9.55 13.53
C ALA A 300 -14.23 9.27 12.89
N ARG A 301 -14.80 10.24 12.17
CA ARG A 301 -16.08 10.08 11.45
C ARG A 301 -16.04 8.93 10.45
N GLY A 302 -14.92 8.71 9.75
CA GLY A 302 -14.77 7.56 8.83
C GLY A 302 -14.96 6.22 9.53
N VAL A 303 -14.45 6.08 10.75
CA VAL A 303 -14.63 4.87 11.58
C VAL A 303 -16.07 4.76 12.09
N GLU A 304 -16.65 5.85 12.55
CA GLU A 304 -18.05 5.89 13.02
C GLU A 304 -19.02 5.55 11.89
N GLU A 305 -18.79 6.07 10.68
CA GLU A 305 -19.57 5.75 9.49
C GLU A 305 -19.43 4.27 9.12
N THR A 306 -18.20 3.74 9.13
CA THR A 306 -17.95 2.32 8.87
C THR A 306 -18.70 1.45 9.89
N ALA A 307 -18.65 1.81 11.18
CA ALA A 307 -19.37 1.07 12.21
C ALA A 307 -20.88 1.08 11.98
N ARG A 308 -21.49 2.21 11.58
CA ARG A 308 -22.91 2.30 11.24
C ARG A 308 -23.29 1.44 10.03
N ILE A 309 -22.45 1.44 9.00
CA ILE A 309 -22.66 0.61 7.79
C ILE A 309 -22.64 -0.87 8.16
N LEU A 310 -21.69 -1.30 8.97
CA LEU A 310 -21.55 -2.69 9.41
C LEU A 310 -22.71 -3.12 10.32
N ASP A 311 -23.17 -2.24 11.22
CA ASP A 311 -24.31 -2.49 12.07
C ASP A 311 -25.61 -2.63 11.24
N ALA A 312 -25.82 -1.72 10.28
CA ALA A 312 -26.93 -1.78 9.34
C ALA A 312 -26.89 -3.03 8.44
N ALA A 313 -25.71 -3.59 8.17
CA ALA A 313 -25.54 -4.86 7.47
C ALA A 313 -25.80 -6.09 8.36
N GLY A 314 -26.12 -5.91 9.65
CA GLY A 314 -26.50 -6.98 10.58
C GLY A 314 -25.32 -7.56 11.40
N HIS A 315 -24.13 -6.99 11.32
CA HIS A 315 -23.01 -7.37 12.18
C HIS A 315 -23.21 -6.85 13.63
N LEU A 316 -22.45 -7.41 14.59
CA LEU A 316 -22.48 -6.99 15.99
C LEU A 316 -21.34 -5.99 16.25
N THR A 317 -21.61 -4.70 16.19
CA THR A 317 -20.61 -3.67 16.52
C THR A 317 -20.59 -3.33 18.00
N THR A 318 -19.42 -3.24 18.61
CA THR A 318 -19.22 -2.90 20.02
C THR A 318 -18.08 -1.89 20.17
N ALA A 319 -18.31 -0.82 20.88
CA ALA A 319 -17.24 0.14 21.20
C ALA A 319 -16.22 -0.48 22.16
N ALA A 320 -14.94 -0.37 21.80
CA ALA A 320 -13.83 -0.86 22.60
C ALA A 320 -12.85 0.26 22.94
N LYS A 321 -12.23 0.18 24.13
CA LYS A 321 -11.21 1.14 24.54
C LYS A 321 -9.90 0.86 23.83
N GLY A 322 -9.19 1.91 23.38
CA GLY A 322 -7.87 1.79 22.77
C GLY A 322 -6.86 1.03 23.63
N THR A 323 -6.96 1.14 24.96
CA THR A 323 -6.12 0.38 25.90
C THR A 323 -6.33 -1.15 25.84
N GLN A 324 -7.47 -1.61 25.38
CA GLN A 324 -7.73 -3.05 25.20
C GLN A 324 -6.98 -3.63 24.00
N VAL A 325 -6.76 -2.81 22.96
CA VAL A 325 -6.08 -3.21 21.73
C VAL A 325 -4.60 -2.80 21.73
N TYR A 326 -4.29 -1.54 22.01
CA TYR A 326 -2.96 -0.95 21.81
C TYR A 326 -2.05 -0.94 23.05
N SER A 327 -2.49 -1.37 24.23
CA SER A 327 -1.66 -1.28 25.44
C SER A 327 -0.37 -2.11 25.32
N ALA A 328 0.75 -1.49 25.62
CA ALA A 328 2.11 -2.08 25.68
C ALA A 328 2.73 -2.58 24.36
N THR A 329 2.17 -2.25 23.19
CA THR A 329 2.59 -2.83 21.91
C THR A 329 3.64 -2.02 21.16
N SER A 330 3.68 -0.70 21.32
CA SER A 330 4.48 0.19 20.46
C SER A 330 6.00 0.07 20.65
N VAL A 331 6.47 -0.33 21.85
CA VAL A 331 7.92 -0.36 22.13
C VAL A 331 8.63 -1.52 21.42
N PRO A 332 8.14 -2.77 21.46
CA PRO A 332 8.76 -3.88 20.72
C PRO A 332 8.84 -3.62 19.20
N ASP A 333 7.79 -3.02 18.63
CA ASP A 333 7.73 -2.74 17.20
C ASP A 333 8.75 -1.66 16.80
N LEU A 334 8.85 -0.59 17.59
CA LEU A 334 9.84 0.46 17.37
C LEU A 334 11.27 -0.06 17.49
N VAL A 335 11.54 -0.89 18.50
CA VAL A 335 12.85 -1.52 18.68
C VAL A 335 13.24 -2.38 17.47
N ARG A 336 12.32 -3.20 16.96
CA ARG A 336 12.52 -4.04 15.79
C ARG A 336 12.69 -3.21 14.51
N TRP A 337 11.91 -2.15 14.37
CA TRP A 337 12.01 -1.22 13.25
C TRP A 337 13.39 -0.54 13.20
N PHE A 338 13.88 0.01 14.32
CA PHE A 338 15.22 0.58 14.38
C PHE A 338 16.30 -0.45 14.02
N ALA A 339 16.20 -1.64 14.61
CA ALA A 339 17.16 -2.73 14.39
C ALA A 339 17.15 -3.23 12.94
N GLY A 340 15.97 -3.37 12.32
CA GLY A 340 15.81 -3.80 10.94
C GLY A 340 16.40 -2.82 9.94
N VAL A 341 16.13 -1.51 10.12
CA VAL A 341 16.74 -0.48 9.26
C VAL A 341 18.27 -0.44 9.41
N ALA A 342 18.79 -0.69 10.62
CA ALA A 342 20.23 -0.79 10.80
C ALA A 342 20.83 -1.98 10.04
N ALA A 343 20.14 -3.11 9.99
CA ALA A 343 20.55 -4.27 9.20
C ALA A 343 20.51 -3.99 7.68
N ASP A 344 19.43 -3.37 7.18
CA ASP A 344 19.32 -2.97 5.77
C ASP A 344 20.43 -1.98 5.35
N ALA A 345 20.85 -1.12 6.28
CA ALA A 345 21.89 -0.12 6.05
C ALA A 345 23.33 -0.62 6.29
N GLU A 346 23.54 -1.88 6.69
CA GLU A 346 24.84 -2.39 7.12
C GLU A 346 25.86 -2.42 5.99
N THR A 347 25.44 -2.83 4.80
CA THR A 347 26.27 -2.98 3.60
C THR A 347 26.32 -1.71 2.74
N LEU A 348 25.57 -0.66 3.09
CA LEU A 348 25.43 0.54 2.30
C LEU A 348 26.45 1.61 2.72
N ASP A 349 26.89 2.42 1.73
CA ASP A 349 27.72 3.59 2.03
C ASP A 349 26.92 4.63 2.85
N ARG A 350 27.33 4.80 4.09
CA ARG A 350 26.66 5.71 5.04
C ARG A 350 26.72 7.17 4.60
N ALA A 351 27.72 7.57 3.83
CA ALA A 351 27.83 8.94 3.34
C ALA A 351 26.73 9.26 2.32
N MET A 352 26.28 8.25 1.57
CA MET A 352 25.25 8.35 0.55
C MET A 352 23.83 8.28 1.13
N LEU A 353 23.65 7.82 2.38
CA LEU A 353 22.33 7.80 3.03
C LEU A 353 21.86 9.21 3.38
N GLN A 354 20.56 9.45 3.24
CA GLN A 354 19.93 10.68 3.70
C GLN A 354 20.19 10.90 5.20
N PRO A 355 20.41 12.15 5.66
CA PRO A 355 20.73 12.44 7.07
C PRO A 355 19.70 11.86 8.06
N ARG A 356 18.40 11.87 7.71
CA ARG A 356 17.33 11.31 8.55
C ARG A 356 17.45 9.79 8.68
N THR A 357 17.74 9.07 7.60
CA THR A 357 17.87 7.61 7.58
C THR A 357 19.18 7.17 8.25
N ARG A 358 20.26 7.88 8.01
CA ARG A 358 21.56 7.65 8.68
C ARG A 358 21.45 7.73 10.21
N ARG A 359 20.72 8.73 10.73
CA ARG A 359 20.45 8.85 12.18
C ARG A 359 19.56 7.69 12.67
N HIS A 360 18.55 7.31 11.92
CA HIS A 360 17.68 6.21 12.26
C HIS A 360 18.45 4.89 12.37
N ALA A 361 19.28 4.57 11.38
CA ALA A 361 20.16 3.40 11.39
C ALA A 361 21.20 3.45 12.55
N ALA A 362 21.68 4.65 12.92
CA ALA A 362 22.58 4.78 14.07
C ALA A 362 21.90 4.40 15.39
N VAL A 363 20.66 4.80 15.60
CA VAL A 363 19.83 4.36 16.76
C VAL A 363 19.66 2.85 16.71
N GLY A 364 19.34 2.28 15.55
CA GLY A 364 19.19 0.84 15.36
C GLY A 364 20.46 0.05 15.70
N ARG A 365 21.64 0.54 15.31
CA ARG A 365 22.91 -0.08 15.72
C ARG A 365 23.11 -0.07 17.23
N ALA A 366 22.73 1.00 17.92
CA ALA A 366 22.77 1.05 19.38
C ALA A 366 21.80 0.04 20.01
N VAL A 367 20.57 -0.05 19.46
CA VAL A 367 19.56 -1.05 19.86
C VAL A 367 20.09 -2.49 19.74
N ASN A 368 20.74 -2.81 18.60
CA ASN A 368 21.34 -4.11 18.36
C ASN A 368 22.49 -4.41 19.32
N ARG A 369 23.37 -3.41 19.55
CA ARG A 369 24.53 -3.55 20.45
C ARG A 369 24.15 -3.89 21.89
N VAL A 370 23.05 -3.30 22.38
CA VAL A 370 22.58 -3.55 23.75
C VAL A 370 21.54 -4.69 23.84
N GLY A 371 21.27 -5.40 22.73
CA GLY A 371 20.42 -6.59 22.71
C GLY A 371 18.96 -6.34 23.10
N LEU A 372 18.39 -5.21 22.66
CA LEU A 372 16.99 -4.87 22.99
C LEU A 372 15.96 -5.64 22.14
N VAL A 373 16.35 -6.19 21.01
CA VAL A 373 15.45 -7.04 20.20
C VAL A 373 15.30 -8.39 20.90
N ARG A 374 14.16 -8.58 21.56
CA ARG A 374 13.86 -9.79 22.33
C ARG A 374 12.53 -10.39 21.88
N PRO A 375 12.40 -11.74 21.82
CA PRO A 375 11.15 -12.40 21.41
C PRO A 375 10.02 -12.27 22.44
N GLY A 376 10.34 -12.25 23.73
CA GLY A 376 9.35 -12.27 24.80
C GLY A 376 8.28 -11.18 24.74
N PRO A 377 8.62 -9.91 24.46
CA PRO A 377 7.62 -8.86 24.29
C PRO A 377 6.68 -9.13 23.10
N VAL A 378 7.18 -9.65 22.00
CA VAL A 378 6.39 -10.00 20.80
C VAL A 378 5.38 -11.09 21.13
N VAL A 379 5.84 -12.18 21.77
CA VAL A 379 4.97 -13.30 22.21
C VAL A 379 3.85 -12.83 23.13
N ARG A 380 4.12 -11.83 24.00
CA ARG A 380 3.06 -11.27 24.87
C ARG A 380 2.00 -10.52 24.07
N VAL A 381 2.42 -9.77 23.05
CA VAL A 381 1.49 -9.06 22.15
C VAL A 381 0.64 -10.05 21.35
N GLU A 382 1.27 -11.05 20.73
CA GLU A 382 0.57 -12.10 19.98
C GLU A 382 -0.47 -12.83 20.85
N ARG A 383 -0.09 -13.24 22.06
CA ARG A 383 -1.01 -13.90 23.00
C ARG A 383 -2.22 -13.02 23.32
N ARG A 384 -2.00 -11.72 23.50
CA ARG A 384 -3.09 -10.78 23.77
C ARG A 384 -4.02 -10.59 22.56
N LEU A 385 -3.45 -10.48 21.35
CA LEU A 385 -4.26 -10.39 20.13
C LEU A 385 -5.06 -11.67 19.89
N ARG A 386 -4.48 -12.85 20.17
CA ARG A 386 -5.22 -14.12 20.12
C ARG A 386 -6.38 -14.14 21.12
N ALA A 387 -6.15 -13.73 22.36
CA ALA A 387 -7.23 -13.63 23.36
C ALA A 387 -8.33 -12.63 22.94
N LEU A 388 -7.97 -11.53 22.28
CA LEU A 388 -8.96 -10.62 21.71
C LEU A 388 -9.77 -11.30 20.60
N ALA A 389 -9.12 -12.07 19.72
CA ALA A 389 -9.75 -12.78 18.62
C ALA A 389 -10.72 -13.91 19.06
N GLU A 390 -10.64 -14.38 20.31
CA GLU A 390 -11.66 -15.29 20.86
C GLU A 390 -13.02 -14.61 21.04
N HIS A 391 -13.03 -13.28 21.20
CA HIS A 391 -14.23 -12.50 21.50
C HIS A 391 -14.72 -11.65 20.33
N VAL A 392 -13.84 -11.30 19.39
CA VAL A 392 -14.16 -10.45 18.22
C VAL A 392 -13.57 -11.06 16.95
N ASP A 393 -14.30 -10.97 15.86
CA ASP A 393 -13.88 -11.49 14.55
C ASP A 393 -13.11 -10.39 13.77
N VAL A 394 -13.48 -9.13 13.99
CA VAL A 394 -12.88 -7.96 13.31
C VAL A 394 -12.65 -6.82 14.30
N VAL A 395 -11.55 -6.10 14.13
CA VAL A 395 -11.29 -4.83 14.83
C VAL A 395 -11.26 -3.70 13.81
N VAL A 396 -12.12 -2.71 13.97
CA VAL A 396 -12.16 -1.49 13.15
C VAL A 396 -11.46 -0.36 13.90
N THR A 397 -10.46 0.23 13.26
CA THR A 397 -9.67 1.35 13.82
C THR A 397 -9.42 2.40 12.75
N PRO A 398 -9.07 3.65 13.10
CA PRO A 398 -8.51 4.57 12.13
C PRO A 398 -7.23 4.00 11.53
N ALA A 399 -7.07 4.08 10.21
CA ALA A 399 -5.80 3.80 9.56
C ALA A 399 -4.83 4.99 9.72
N LEU A 400 -5.38 6.21 9.72
CA LEU A 400 -4.68 7.47 9.87
C LEU A 400 -5.28 8.26 11.03
N ALA A 401 -4.44 8.97 11.81
CA ALA A 401 -4.91 9.89 12.84
C ALA A 401 -5.18 11.29 12.30
N HIS A 402 -4.53 11.67 11.21
CA HIS A 402 -4.68 12.97 10.55
C HIS A 402 -4.69 12.83 9.03
N PRO A 403 -5.22 13.81 8.28
CA PRO A 403 -5.03 13.89 6.83
C PRO A 403 -3.55 13.82 6.44
N PRO A 404 -3.24 13.42 5.19
CA PRO A 404 -1.86 13.35 4.72
C PRO A 404 -1.11 14.67 4.89
N PRO A 405 0.17 14.64 5.30
CA PRO A 405 0.99 15.84 5.41
C PRO A 405 1.26 16.47 4.05
N ALA A 406 1.73 17.73 4.03
CA ALA A 406 2.08 18.42 2.81
C ALA A 406 3.11 17.65 1.97
N ALA A 407 2.96 17.68 0.65
CA ALA A 407 3.88 17.11 -0.32
C ALA A 407 5.11 18.00 -0.49
N VAL A 408 6.03 17.89 0.47
CA VAL A 408 7.33 18.61 0.51
C VAL A 408 8.48 17.62 0.69
N GLU A 409 9.71 18.07 0.48
CA GLU A 409 10.91 17.27 0.76
C GLU A 409 11.12 17.10 2.28
N TRP A 410 10.43 16.12 2.85
CA TRP A 410 10.64 15.71 4.25
C TRP A 410 12.05 15.20 4.50
N SER A 411 12.73 14.71 3.47
CA SER A 411 14.14 14.30 3.48
C SER A 411 15.10 15.39 3.92
N ARG A 412 14.77 16.65 3.69
CA ARG A 412 15.55 17.82 4.16
C ARG A 412 15.29 18.22 5.61
N ARG A 413 14.24 17.64 6.24
CA ARG A 413 13.92 17.92 7.65
C ARG A 413 14.71 17.02 8.60
N SER A 414 14.81 17.45 9.86
CA SER A 414 15.50 16.65 10.88
C SER A 414 14.81 15.28 11.09
N TRP A 415 15.58 14.32 11.56
CA TRP A 415 15.08 13.01 11.95
C TRP A 415 13.90 13.10 12.93
N LEU A 416 14.02 13.97 13.97
CA LEU A 416 12.97 14.15 14.97
C LEU A 416 11.68 14.71 14.35
N ALA A 417 11.78 15.68 13.44
CA ALA A 417 10.62 16.23 12.75
C ALA A 417 9.89 15.16 11.92
N ASN A 418 10.64 14.30 11.22
CA ASN A 418 10.06 13.16 10.50
C ASN A 418 9.40 12.14 11.44
N ALA A 419 10.06 11.79 12.54
CA ALA A 419 9.51 10.84 13.54
C ALA A 419 8.20 11.37 14.15
N ILE A 420 8.17 12.64 14.56
CA ILE A 420 6.94 13.27 15.10
C ILE A 420 5.84 13.31 14.05
N ALA A 421 6.15 13.66 12.79
CA ALA A 421 5.17 13.69 11.72
C ALA A 421 4.57 12.30 11.47
N CYS A 422 5.38 11.25 11.39
CA CYS A 422 4.92 9.87 11.22
C CYS A 422 4.05 9.41 12.39
N MET A 423 4.46 9.68 13.63
CA MET A 423 3.69 9.32 14.83
C MET A 423 2.34 10.04 14.91
N ARG A 424 2.27 11.30 14.46
CA ARG A 424 1.00 12.04 14.42
C ARG A 424 0.10 11.56 13.29
N PHE A 425 0.68 11.27 12.13
CA PHE A 425 -0.06 10.92 10.92
C PHE A 425 -0.67 9.52 11.01
N ALA A 426 0.10 8.49 11.39
CA ALA A 426 -0.32 7.10 11.24
C ALA A 426 0.07 6.19 12.43
N PRO A 427 -0.39 6.50 13.66
CA PRO A 427 0.01 5.76 14.86
C PRO A 427 -0.66 4.39 15.02
N TYR A 428 -1.70 4.09 14.25
CA TYR A 428 -2.58 2.94 14.45
C TYR A 428 -2.12 1.64 13.78
N ASN A 429 -1.09 1.69 12.93
CA ASN A 429 -0.78 0.59 12.02
C ASN A 429 0.23 -0.44 12.58
N SER A 430 1.19 -0.01 13.41
CA SER A 430 2.35 -0.84 13.81
C SER A 430 1.97 -2.13 14.52
N LEU A 431 0.98 -2.09 15.41
CA LEU A 431 0.49 -3.25 16.14
C LEU A 431 0.21 -4.46 15.26
N TRP A 432 -0.33 -4.24 14.08
CA TRP A 432 -0.81 -5.30 13.19
C TRP A 432 0.31 -5.96 12.35
N ASN A 433 1.58 -5.64 12.65
CA ASN A 433 2.78 -6.24 12.06
C ASN A 433 3.51 -7.20 13.03
N VAL A 434 2.95 -7.43 14.20
CA VAL A 434 3.51 -8.31 15.23
C VAL A 434 3.16 -9.77 15.00
#